data_69f1bd09cbc06f701588b6faba73584f
#
_entry.id   69f1bd09cbc06f701588b6faba73584f
#
_cell.length_a   1.000
_cell.length_b   1.000
_cell.length_c   1.000
_cell.angle_alpha   90.00
_cell.angle_beta   90.00
_cell.angle_gamma   90.00
#
_symmetry.space_group_name_H-M   'P 1'
#
loop_
_entity.id
_entity.type
_entity.pdbx_description
1 polymer ?
#
loop_
_entity_poly.entity_id
_entity_poly.type
_entity_poly.pdbx_seq_one_letter_code
_entity_poly.pdbx_strand_id
1 'polypeptide(L)'
;MGVFVGGSQSFANPPSAQTFLIGARLGRVLTHELGQNPLRGSFEMAVDVVPINEFWVGGNAQYAAAIDPFIAKWNFTNGCKVAPYIAAVGGIVFSTSNLPPGDTSTVNFTSGPELGLQWFRHQTGSINFVAKVYHLSNASIGNKNPGINGAVQFTVGYTWH
;
A
#
# COMPACT_ATOMS: atom_id res chain seq x y z
N MET A 1 4.58 -14.87 2.96
CA MET A 1 3.72 -14.53 1.81
C MET A 1 2.31 -14.26 2.30
N GLY A 2 1.62 -13.26 1.74
CA GLY A 2 0.25 -12.94 2.14
C GLY A 2 -0.61 -12.48 0.98
N VAL A 3 -1.93 -12.41 1.21
CA VAL A 3 -2.91 -11.83 0.30
C VAL A 3 -3.71 -10.78 1.04
N PHE A 4 -4.22 -9.79 0.33
CA PHE A 4 -4.99 -8.71 0.92
C PHE A 4 -6.07 -8.18 -0.03
N VAL A 5 -7.08 -7.57 0.55
CA VAL A 5 -8.16 -6.86 -0.14
C VAL A 5 -8.40 -5.54 0.59
N GLY A 6 -8.80 -4.53 -0.12
CA GLY A 6 -9.11 -3.24 0.48
C GLY A 6 -9.61 -2.20 -0.48
N GLY A 7 -9.58 -0.97 -0.01
CA GLY A 7 -9.98 0.18 -0.80
C GLY A 7 -9.44 1.47 -0.24
N SER A 8 -9.56 2.53 -1.01
CA SER A 8 -9.12 3.85 -0.59
C SER A 8 -10.13 4.94 -0.94
N GLN A 9 -9.98 6.06 -0.25
CA GLN A 9 -10.71 7.30 -0.51
C GLN A 9 -9.74 8.47 -0.49
N SER A 10 -9.79 9.31 -1.52
CA SER A 10 -9.06 10.59 -1.51
C SER A 10 -9.71 11.58 -0.55
N PHE A 11 -8.90 12.36 0.15
CA PHE A 11 -9.34 13.39 1.08
C PHE A 11 -8.80 14.79 0.71
N ALA A 12 -7.83 14.87 -0.19
CA ALA A 12 -7.21 16.12 -0.61
C ALA A 12 -7.56 16.43 -2.06
N ASN A 13 -8.21 17.56 -2.29
CA ASN A 13 -8.57 18.19 -3.57
C ASN A 13 -9.22 17.31 -4.65
N PRO A 14 -10.17 17.86 -5.43
CA PRO A 14 -10.71 17.17 -6.59
C PRO A 14 -9.58 16.78 -7.58
N PRO A 15 -9.71 15.66 -8.28
CA PRO A 15 -10.92 14.84 -8.33
C PRO A 15 -11.04 13.90 -7.12
N SER A 16 -12.26 13.72 -6.59
CA SER A 16 -12.52 12.66 -5.62
C SER A 16 -12.22 11.31 -6.27
N ALA A 17 -11.41 10.51 -5.63
CA ALA A 17 -11.04 9.20 -6.10
C ALA A 17 -11.32 8.14 -5.02
N GLN A 18 -11.90 7.04 -5.45
CA GLN A 18 -12.07 5.84 -4.64
C GLN A 18 -11.36 4.69 -5.33
N THR A 19 -10.90 3.71 -4.57
CA THR A 19 -10.36 2.48 -5.17
C THR A 19 -10.88 1.25 -4.46
N PHE A 20 -10.90 0.14 -5.21
CA PHE A 20 -10.97 -1.21 -4.69
C PHE A 20 -9.78 -1.99 -5.21
N LEU A 21 -9.16 -2.80 -4.37
CA LEU A 21 -7.96 -3.53 -4.76
C LEU A 21 -7.87 -4.92 -4.12
N ILE A 22 -7.23 -5.82 -4.86
CA ILE A 22 -6.84 -7.15 -4.40
C ILE A 22 -5.37 -7.37 -4.76
N GLY A 23 -4.58 -7.82 -3.80
CA GLY A 23 -3.15 -8.02 -4.01
C GLY A 23 -2.53 -9.11 -3.17
N ALA A 24 -1.26 -9.33 -3.42
CA ALA A 24 -0.41 -10.24 -2.69
C ALA A 24 0.87 -9.53 -2.25
N ARG A 25 1.36 -9.85 -1.04
CA ARG A 25 2.62 -9.35 -0.46
C ARG A 25 3.62 -10.48 -0.29
N LEU A 26 4.84 -10.26 -0.75
CA LEU A 26 6.00 -11.08 -0.47
C LEU A 26 6.96 -10.25 0.37
N GLY A 27 7.26 -10.72 1.59
CA GLY A 27 8.17 -10.03 2.50
C GLY A 27 9.26 -10.96 3.02
N ARG A 28 10.39 -10.36 3.38
CA ARG A 28 11.50 -11.04 4.04
C ARG A 28 12.05 -10.15 5.15
N VAL A 29 12.06 -10.70 6.35
CA VAL A 29 12.77 -10.08 7.49
C VAL A 29 14.26 -10.19 7.24
N LEU A 30 14.97 -9.07 7.30
CA LEU A 30 16.38 -8.95 6.98
C LEU A 30 17.28 -8.88 8.20
N THR A 31 16.72 -8.49 9.37
CA THR A 31 17.52 -8.34 10.60
C THR A 31 16.96 -9.23 11.71
N HIS A 32 17.83 -9.62 12.63
CA HIS A 32 17.39 -10.05 13.94
C HIS A 32 16.71 -8.89 14.68
N GLU A 33 16.15 -9.14 15.85
CA GLU A 33 15.60 -8.08 16.68
C GLU A 33 16.68 -7.07 17.06
N LEU A 34 16.41 -5.81 16.81
CA LEU A 34 17.26 -4.64 17.09
C LEU A 34 16.55 -3.69 18.05
N GLY A 35 17.33 -2.83 18.71
CA GLY A 35 16.82 -1.80 19.60
C GLY A 35 16.37 -2.33 20.96
N GLN A 36 15.78 -1.42 21.74
CA GLN A 36 15.25 -1.68 23.09
C GLN A 36 13.81 -1.15 23.16
N ASN A 37 13.04 -1.62 24.16
CA ASN A 37 11.71 -1.10 24.40
C ASN A 37 11.68 0.44 24.49
N PRO A 38 10.71 1.12 23.83
CA PRO A 38 9.61 0.57 23.04
C PRO A 38 9.91 0.32 21.55
N LEU A 39 11.12 0.61 21.07
CA LEU A 39 11.49 0.56 19.64
C LEU A 39 12.09 -0.78 19.21
N ARG A 40 12.08 -1.78 20.08
CA ARG A 40 12.55 -3.12 19.74
C ARG A 40 11.78 -3.68 18.55
N GLY A 41 12.49 -4.15 17.52
CA GLY A 41 11.86 -4.61 16.30
C GLY A 41 12.82 -5.26 15.32
N SER A 42 12.30 -5.60 14.15
CA SER A 42 13.06 -6.13 13.04
C SER A 42 12.73 -5.42 11.73
N PHE A 43 13.73 -5.28 10.89
CA PHE A 43 13.58 -4.69 9.57
C PHE A 43 13.19 -5.75 8.54
N GLU A 44 12.18 -5.43 7.74
CA GLU A 44 11.66 -6.28 6.67
C GLU A 44 11.60 -5.47 5.36
N MET A 45 11.98 -6.11 4.27
CA MET A 45 11.68 -5.63 2.92
C MET A 45 10.55 -6.46 2.32
N ALA A 46 9.64 -5.80 1.64
CA ALA A 46 8.51 -6.46 0.99
C ALA A 46 8.23 -5.86 -0.39
N VAL A 47 7.48 -6.62 -1.18
CA VAL A 47 6.95 -6.25 -2.48
C VAL A 47 5.47 -6.61 -2.50
N ASP A 48 4.63 -5.68 -2.98
CA ASP A 48 3.23 -5.95 -3.28
C ASP A 48 3.02 -6.06 -4.79
N VAL A 49 2.18 -7.01 -5.17
CA VAL A 49 1.63 -7.12 -6.52
C VAL A 49 0.11 -7.00 -6.40
N VAL A 50 -0.46 -6.03 -7.09
CA VAL A 50 -1.88 -5.69 -7.05
C VAL A 50 -2.45 -5.85 -8.46
N PRO A 51 -2.84 -7.07 -8.85
CA PRO A 51 -3.35 -7.33 -10.20
C PRO A 51 -4.74 -6.74 -10.45
N ILE A 52 -5.50 -6.47 -9.40
CA ILE A 52 -6.82 -5.85 -9.48
C ILE A 52 -6.77 -4.57 -8.65
N ASN A 53 -6.89 -3.44 -9.35
CA ASN A 53 -6.94 -2.12 -8.75
C ASN A 53 -7.92 -1.26 -9.57
N GLU A 54 -9.16 -1.17 -9.13
CA GLU A 54 -10.18 -0.40 -9.80
C GLU A 54 -10.28 0.99 -9.16
N PHE A 55 -10.20 2.02 -9.99
CA PHE A 55 -10.31 3.42 -9.59
C PHE A 55 -11.63 4.01 -10.06
N TRP A 56 -12.32 4.70 -9.19
CA TRP A 56 -13.47 5.56 -9.53
C TRP A 56 -13.05 7.01 -9.32
N VAL A 57 -12.87 7.74 -10.41
CA VAL A 57 -12.44 9.14 -10.41
C VAL A 57 -13.44 9.98 -11.16
N GLY A 58 -14.10 10.93 -10.46
CA GLY A 58 -15.13 11.78 -11.06
C GLY A 58 -16.32 10.98 -11.63
N GLY A 59 -16.65 9.82 -11.05
CA GLY A 59 -17.74 8.94 -11.49
C GLY A 59 -17.38 7.98 -12.63
N ASN A 60 -16.14 7.98 -13.12
CA ASN A 60 -15.66 7.05 -14.14
C ASN A 60 -14.82 5.93 -13.51
N ALA A 61 -15.15 4.69 -13.85
CA ALA A 61 -14.38 3.52 -13.45
C ALA A 61 -13.20 3.30 -14.40
N GLN A 62 -12.03 2.99 -13.83
CA GLN A 62 -10.80 2.70 -14.56
C GLN A 62 -10.09 1.52 -13.92
N TYR A 63 -9.73 0.55 -14.74
CA TYR A 63 -8.92 -0.58 -14.27
C TYR A 63 -7.45 -0.26 -14.30
N ALA A 64 -6.76 -0.77 -13.28
CA ALA A 64 -5.32 -0.70 -13.17
C ALA A 64 -4.76 -1.97 -12.55
N ALA A 65 -3.47 -2.15 -12.72
CA ALA A 65 -2.65 -3.04 -11.91
C ALA A 65 -1.52 -2.22 -11.27
N ALA A 66 -1.02 -2.66 -10.14
CA ALA A 66 0.08 -1.98 -9.47
C ALA A 66 1.13 -2.96 -8.96
N ILE A 67 2.33 -2.46 -8.82
CA ILE A 67 3.42 -3.11 -8.11
C ILE A 67 4.02 -2.08 -7.15
N ASP A 68 4.14 -2.43 -5.87
CA ASP A 68 4.91 -1.67 -4.89
C ASP A 68 6.23 -2.43 -4.65
N PRO A 69 7.28 -2.20 -5.48
CA PRO A 69 8.53 -2.95 -5.41
C PRO A 69 9.38 -2.58 -4.21
N PHE A 70 9.03 -1.52 -3.52
CA PHE A 70 9.78 -1.00 -2.40
C PHE A 70 8.87 -0.76 -1.21
N ILE A 71 8.92 -1.67 -0.25
CA ILE A 71 8.26 -1.56 1.06
C ILE A 71 9.32 -1.80 2.12
N ALA A 72 9.75 -0.72 2.77
CA ALA A 72 10.68 -0.75 3.89
C ALA A 72 9.89 -0.73 5.19
N LYS A 73 9.89 -1.82 5.95
CA LYS A 73 9.00 -2.06 7.08
C LYS A 73 9.78 -2.32 8.36
N TRP A 74 9.35 -1.68 9.45
CA TRP A 74 9.81 -1.95 10.79
C TRP A 74 8.71 -2.62 11.59
N ASN A 75 8.93 -3.89 11.97
CA ASN A 75 8.00 -4.67 12.79
C ASN A 75 8.40 -4.51 14.25
N PHE A 76 7.49 -4.00 15.09
CA PHE A 76 7.71 -3.91 16.53
C PHE A 76 7.46 -5.27 17.18
N THR A 77 8.44 -5.80 17.90
CA THR A 77 8.40 -7.17 18.45
C THR A 77 8.10 -7.22 19.96
N ASN A 78 7.60 -6.12 20.52
CA ASN A 78 7.27 -6.03 21.95
C ASN A 78 5.98 -6.76 22.36
N GLY A 79 5.18 -7.19 21.37
CA GLY A 79 3.90 -7.86 21.57
C GLY A 79 4.00 -9.38 21.47
N CYS A 80 3.11 -10.06 22.16
CA CYS A 80 3.02 -11.52 22.11
C CYS A 80 2.06 -12.04 21.05
N LYS A 81 0.94 -11.35 20.80
CA LYS A 81 -0.08 -11.76 19.81
C LYS A 81 -0.38 -10.72 18.75
N VAL A 82 0.02 -9.49 18.98
CA VAL A 82 -0.17 -8.38 18.05
C VAL A 82 1.16 -7.65 17.88
N ALA A 83 1.63 -7.57 16.65
CA ALA A 83 2.81 -6.80 16.28
C ALA A 83 2.39 -5.60 15.41
N PRO A 84 2.46 -4.39 15.95
CA PRO A 84 2.34 -3.19 15.12
C PRO A 84 3.57 -3.04 14.22
N TYR A 85 3.40 -2.33 13.12
CA TYR A 85 4.51 -1.96 12.25
C TYR A 85 4.29 -0.60 11.58
N ILE A 86 5.39 -0.02 11.13
CA ILE A 86 5.41 1.14 10.25
C ILE A 86 6.17 0.78 8.98
N ALA A 87 5.77 1.36 7.84
CA ALA A 87 6.49 1.18 6.60
C ALA A 87 6.50 2.44 5.74
N ALA A 88 7.52 2.55 4.89
CA ALA A 88 7.55 3.45 3.75
C ALA A 88 7.32 2.61 2.48
N VAL A 89 6.42 3.09 1.63
CA VAL A 89 5.99 2.36 0.43
C VAL A 89 6.22 3.23 -0.80
N GLY A 90 6.77 2.63 -1.86
CA GLY A 90 6.89 3.23 -3.18
C GLY A 90 6.43 2.26 -4.25
N GLY A 91 5.58 2.73 -5.17
CA GLY A 91 4.95 1.87 -6.17
C GLY A 91 4.70 2.52 -7.52
N ILE A 92 4.30 1.68 -8.46
CA ILE A 92 3.94 2.04 -9.83
C ILE A 92 2.55 1.47 -10.12
N VAL A 93 1.70 2.31 -10.70
CA VAL A 93 0.34 1.96 -11.14
C VAL A 93 0.29 2.05 -12.66
N PHE A 94 -0.20 1.00 -13.29
CA PHE A 94 -0.46 0.90 -14.73
C PHE A 94 -1.96 0.84 -14.94
N SER A 95 -2.55 1.87 -15.55
CA SER A 95 -3.99 1.96 -15.80
C SER A 95 -4.34 1.78 -17.28
N THR A 96 -5.54 1.30 -17.55
CA THR A 96 -6.04 1.09 -18.93
C THR A 96 -6.34 2.39 -19.66
N SER A 97 -6.50 3.49 -18.92
CA SER A 97 -6.69 4.84 -19.45
C SER A 97 -5.99 5.86 -18.54
N ASN A 98 -5.85 7.10 -18.99
CA ASN A 98 -5.19 8.16 -18.22
C ASN A 98 -5.79 8.33 -16.82
N LEU A 99 -4.94 8.34 -15.80
CA LEU A 99 -5.34 8.42 -14.39
C LEU A 99 -4.60 9.58 -13.69
N PRO A 100 -5.30 10.60 -13.12
CA PRO A 100 -6.75 10.88 -13.28
C PRO A 100 -7.16 11.09 -14.74
N PRO A 101 -8.48 11.03 -15.07
CA PRO A 101 -8.94 11.28 -16.44
C PRO A 101 -8.51 12.63 -16.99
N GLY A 102 -8.22 12.69 -18.29
CA GLY A 102 -7.78 13.89 -18.98
C GLY A 102 -6.41 13.74 -19.64
N ASP A 103 -5.69 14.83 -19.81
CA ASP A 103 -4.38 14.86 -20.45
C ASP A 103 -3.24 14.52 -19.46
N THR A 104 -3.31 13.33 -18.89
CA THR A 104 -2.40 12.80 -17.87
C THR A 104 -1.60 11.60 -18.38
N SER A 105 -1.47 10.52 -17.62
CA SER A 105 -0.71 9.34 -18.00
C SER A 105 -1.40 8.05 -17.56
N THR A 106 -1.15 6.96 -18.29
CA THR A 106 -1.51 5.59 -17.89
C THR A 106 -0.50 4.98 -16.92
N VAL A 107 0.66 5.60 -16.75
CA VAL A 107 1.68 5.21 -15.78
C VAL A 107 1.77 6.26 -14.69
N ASN A 108 1.58 5.83 -13.46
CA ASN A 108 1.62 6.69 -12.28
C ASN A 108 2.47 6.05 -11.19
N PHE A 109 3.00 6.87 -10.30
CA PHE A 109 3.80 6.46 -9.15
C PHE A 109 3.02 6.74 -7.87
N THR A 110 3.15 5.85 -6.91
CA THR A 110 2.60 6.02 -5.57
C THR A 110 3.72 6.07 -4.54
N SER A 111 3.53 6.87 -3.52
CA SER A 111 4.43 6.87 -2.36
C SER A 111 3.67 7.29 -1.10
N GLY A 112 4.10 6.76 0.04
CA GLY A 112 3.56 7.19 1.31
C GLY A 112 3.86 6.25 2.47
N PRO A 113 3.52 6.69 3.70
CA PRO A 113 3.64 5.87 4.89
C PRO A 113 2.51 4.85 5.01
N GLU A 114 2.83 3.72 5.63
CA GLU A 114 1.91 2.65 5.98
C GLU A 114 2.03 2.34 7.47
N LEU A 115 0.91 2.15 8.13
CA LEU A 115 0.79 1.66 9.50
C LEU A 115 0.02 0.36 9.47
N GLY A 116 0.46 -0.64 10.22
CA GLY A 116 -0.26 -1.90 10.26
C GLY A 116 -0.19 -2.61 11.59
N LEU A 117 -1.11 -3.54 11.74
CA LEU A 117 -1.18 -4.47 12.86
C LEU A 117 -1.20 -5.89 12.32
N GLN A 118 -0.30 -6.74 12.79
CA GLN A 118 -0.27 -8.18 12.52
C GLN A 118 -0.82 -8.91 13.75
N TRP A 119 -1.95 -9.56 13.59
CA TRP A 119 -2.55 -10.36 14.66
C TRP A 119 -2.24 -11.84 14.41
N PHE A 120 -1.33 -12.38 15.19
CA PHE A 120 -0.93 -13.78 15.13
C PHE A 120 -1.97 -14.66 15.82
N ARG A 121 -2.70 -15.46 15.04
CA ARG A 121 -3.68 -16.40 15.56
C ARG A 121 -3.10 -17.78 15.80
N HIS A 122 -2.14 -18.18 14.97
CA HIS A 122 -1.41 -19.45 15.03
C HIS A 122 0.05 -19.19 14.72
N GLN A 123 0.90 -20.21 14.93
CA GLN A 123 2.31 -20.13 14.60
C GLN A 123 2.60 -19.98 13.11
N THR A 124 1.61 -20.29 12.25
CA THR A 124 1.75 -20.36 10.80
C THR A 124 1.15 -19.17 10.06
N GLY A 125 0.57 -18.18 10.76
CA GLY A 125 -0.02 -17.07 10.06
C GLY A 125 -0.57 -15.95 10.93
N SER A 126 -0.81 -14.81 10.28
CA SER A 126 -1.38 -13.61 10.90
C SER A 126 -2.46 -12.97 10.04
N ILE A 127 -3.46 -12.36 10.68
CA ILE A 127 -4.38 -11.43 10.05
C ILE A 127 -3.74 -10.05 10.13
N ASN A 128 -3.77 -9.31 9.03
CA ASN A 128 -3.16 -7.99 8.93
C ASN A 128 -4.23 -6.94 8.69
N PHE A 129 -4.16 -5.86 9.43
CA PHE A 129 -4.95 -4.65 9.23
C PHE A 129 -3.99 -3.51 8.91
N VAL A 130 -4.22 -2.83 7.80
CA VAL A 130 -3.28 -1.83 7.28
C VAL A 130 -4.02 -0.55 6.96
N ALA A 131 -3.42 0.57 7.33
CA ALA A 131 -3.77 1.91 6.89
C ALA A 131 -2.56 2.53 6.17
N LYS A 132 -2.73 2.95 4.91
CA LYS A 132 -1.71 3.61 4.09
C LYS A 132 -2.23 4.98 3.69
N VAL A 133 -1.43 6.01 3.90
CA VAL A 133 -1.67 7.32 3.27
C VAL A 133 -0.76 7.39 2.07
N TYR A 134 -1.29 7.73 0.89
CA TYR A 134 -0.48 7.78 -0.30
C TYR A 134 -0.79 8.99 -1.19
N HIS A 135 0.22 9.38 -1.93
CA HIS A 135 0.17 10.29 -3.06
C HIS A 135 0.31 9.49 -4.35
N LEU A 136 -0.46 9.86 -5.39
CA LEU A 136 -0.33 9.30 -6.73
C LEU A 136 -0.07 10.43 -7.71
N SER A 137 0.97 10.28 -8.54
CA SER A 137 1.32 11.25 -9.60
C SER A 137 2.03 10.54 -10.75
N ASN A 138 2.00 11.16 -11.91
CA ASN A 138 2.71 10.65 -13.09
C ASN A 138 4.16 11.15 -13.20
N ALA A 139 4.70 11.78 -12.16
CA ALA A 139 6.05 12.36 -12.15
C ALA A 139 6.34 13.26 -13.38
N SER A 140 5.32 13.92 -13.92
CA SER A 140 5.40 14.78 -15.12
C SER A 140 5.78 14.03 -16.42
N ILE A 141 5.52 12.72 -16.50
CA ILE A 141 5.65 11.96 -17.76
C ILE A 141 4.53 12.37 -18.75
N GLY A 142 3.33 12.68 -18.25
CA GLY A 142 2.24 13.20 -19.05
C GLY A 142 2.27 14.74 -19.18
N ASN A 143 1.42 15.29 -20.05
CA ASN A 143 1.35 16.75 -20.27
C ASN A 143 0.85 17.49 -19.02
N LYS A 144 -0.02 16.86 -18.23
CA LYS A 144 -0.52 17.38 -16.95
C LYS A 144 -0.28 16.39 -15.83
N ASN A 145 -0.01 16.89 -14.66
CA ASN A 145 0.22 16.08 -13.46
C ASN A 145 -0.64 16.56 -12.27
N PRO A 146 -1.98 16.49 -12.34
CA PRO A 146 -2.83 16.87 -11.23
C PRO A 146 -2.70 15.92 -10.04
N GLY A 147 -2.42 14.62 -10.30
CA GLY A 147 -2.27 13.57 -9.31
C GLY A 147 -3.51 13.35 -8.42
N ILE A 148 -3.36 12.46 -7.45
CA ILE A 148 -4.23 12.32 -6.27
C ILE A 148 -3.35 12.67 -5.08
N ASN A 149 -3.47 13.90 -4.58
CA ASN A 149 -2.51 14.49 -3.64
C ASN A 149 -2.62 13.96 -2.21
N GLY A 150 -3.62 13.15 -1.93
CA GLY A 150 -3.77 12.46 -0.65
C GLY A 150 -4.96 11.53 -0.68
N ALA A 151 -4.70 10.28 -0.39
CA ALA A 151 -5.72 9.26 -0.18
C ALA A 151 -5.36 8.40 1.02
N VAL A 152 -6.36 7.95 1.73
CA VAL A 152 -6.22 6.93 2.77
C VAL A 152 -6.74 5.61 2.23
N GLN A 153 -5.94 4.57 2.37
CA GLN A 153 -6.26 3.20 1.97
C GLN A 153 -6.31 2.31 3.20
N PHE A 154 -7.31 1.45 3.26
CA PHE A 154 -7.42 0.42 4.27
C PHE A 154 -7.42 -0.94 3.59
N THR A 155 -6.62 -1.87 4.12
CA THR A 155 -6.60 -3.25 3.65
C THR A 155 -6.67 -4.22 4.83
N VAL A 156 -7.28 -5.37 4.56
CA VAL A 156 -7.27 -6.54 5.43
C VAL A 156 -6.65 -7.69 4.65
N GLY A 157 -5.79 -8.43 5.30
CA GLY A 157 -5.09 -9.53 4.65
C GLY A 157 -4.76 -10.68 5.59
N TYR A 158 -4.25 -11.75 4.99
CA TYR A 158 -3.70 -12.89 5.70
C TYR A 158 -2.29 -13.17 5.21
N THR A 159 -1.36 -13.36 6.14
CA THR A 159 0.04 -13.72 5.84
C THR A 159 0.35 -15.10 6.42
N TRP A 160 0.95 -15.95 5.59
CA TRP A 160 1.56 -17.23 5.97
C TRP A 160 3.02 -17.01 6.32
N HIS A 161 3.46 -17.66 7.41
CA HIS A 161 4.85 -17.61 7.93
C HIS A 161 5.56 -18.92 7.70
#